data_1310a24f86f48ea0aa2c5c11d2ac4347
#
_entry.id   1310a24f86f48ea0aa2c5c11d2ac4347
#
_cell.length_a   1.000
_cell.length_b   1.000
_cell.length_c   1.000
_cell.angle_alpha   90.00
_cell.angle_beta   90.00
_cell.angle_gamma   90.00
#
_symmetry.space_group_name_H-M   'P 1'
#
loop_
_entity.id
_entity.type
_entity.pdbx_description
1 polymer ?
#
loop_
_entity_poly.entity_id
_entity_poly.type
_entity_poly.pdbx_seq_one_letter_code
_entity_poly.pdbx_strand_id
1 'polypeptide(L)'
;VVVALWIAMSYWTLTDTRRSQRILWDATRGIRRLTVDRFSSQQAVKKPWTEKDISKFHWVNTRTPSREESPEYQELAANDFADFRLEVGGMVSAPASFSLAELKAIASQSQITMHTCMQGWTGIAKWTGIRVRDLLAQVGQIDPEAGWVMFESFGMAQHMHDGRPVEPYYTCLPLDMALEDDTILAWGRNDEPLSGMFGAPLRLRCETSHGYKMIKWVRSVTLIRHYSEVGDGMGGTREDSGYQDVNARI
;
A
#
# COMPACT_ATOMS: atom_id res chain seq x y z
N VAL A 1 -12.30 37.17 19.28
CA VAL A 1 -11.36 36.00 19.26
C VAL A 1 -11.85 34.94 18.28
N VAL A 2 -13.09 34.42 18.40
CA VAL A 2 -13.61 33.33 17.53
C VAL A 2 -13.59 33.71 16.03
N VAL A 3 -14.04 34.91 15.69
CA VAL A 3 -14.04 35.40 14.28
C VAL A 3 -12.61 35.53 13.74
N ALA A 4 -11.68 36.03 14.53
CA ALA A 4 -10.27 36.16 14.13
C ALA A 4 -9.62 34.79 13.93
N LEU A 5 -9.92 33.81 14.78
CA LEU A 5 -9.46 32.43 14.62
C LEU A 5 -10.06 31.78 13.38
N TRP A 6 -11.34 32.04 13.09
CA TRP A 6 -12.00 31.53 11.90
C TRP A 6 -11.40 32.12 10.61
N ILE A 7 -11.15 33.43 10.58
CA ILE A 7 -10.50 34.10 9.44
C ILE A 7 -9.06 33.56 9.26
N ALA A 8 -8.30 33.43 10.35
CA ALA A 8 -6.93 32.91 10.27
C ALA A 8 -6.88 31.45 9.78
N MET A 9 -7.79 30.61 10.25
CA MET A 9 -7.93 29.22 9.77
C MET A 9 -8.34 29.18 8.30
N SER A 10 -9.31 30.00 7.91
CA SER A 10 -9.76 30.05 6.49
C SER A 10 -8.64 30.54 5.57
N TYR A 11 -7.92 31.59 5.98
CA TYR A 11 -6.77 32.09 5.24
C TYR A 11 -5.67 31.03 5.12
N TRP A 12 -5.35 30.33 6.21
CA TRP A 12 -4.34 29.29 6.22
C TRP A 12 -4.75 28.07 5.35
N THR A 13 -6.01 27.62 5.41
CA THR A 13 -6.49 26.53 4.57
C THR A 13 -6.48 26.88 3.08
N LEU A 14 -6.69 28.15 2.73
CA LEU A 14 -6.66 28.62 1.34
C LEU A 14 -5.24 28.83 0.80
N THR A 15 -4.29 29.22 1.67
CA THR A 15 -2.92 29.54 1.25
C THR A 15 -1.97 28.35 1.31
N ASP A 16 -2.22 27.35 2.16
CA ASP A 16 -1.44 26.14 2.26
C ASP A 16 -2.34 24.90 2.38
N THR A 17 -3.03 24.61 1.30
CA THR A 17 -4.04 23.55 1.24
C THR A 17 -3.47 22.18 1.58
N ARG A 18 -2.26 21.83 1.09
CA ARG A 18 -1.67 20.51 1.37
C ARG A 18 -1.27 20.35 2.82
N ARG A 19 -0.67 21.36 3.42
CA ARG A 19 -0.29 21.35 4.83
C ARG A 19 -1.51 21.27 5.75
N SER A 20 -2.54 22.05 5.45
CA SER A 20 -3.78 22.03 6.22
C SER A 20 -4.52 20.70 6.08
N GLN A 21 -4.54 20.10 4.89
CA GLN A 21 -5.09 18.76 4.68
C GLN A 21 -4.34 17.71 5.49
N ARG A 22 -3.00 17.71 5.50
CA ARG A 22 -2.21 16.78 6.31
C ARG A 22 -2.57 16.87 7.80
N ILE A 23 -2.60 18.08 8.34
CA ILE A 23 -2.94 18.28 9.76
C ILE A 23 -4.36 17.79 10.07
N LEU A 24 -5.32 18.07 9.19
CA LEU A 24 -6.68 17.56 9.36
C LEU A 24 -6.74 16.03 9.28
N TRP A 25 -5.98 15.42 8.40
CA TRP A 25 -5.92 13.95 8.29
C TRP A 25 -5.29 13.32 9.52
N ASP A 26 -4.18 13.85 10.02
CA ASP A 26 -3.53 13.35 11.23
C ASP A 26 -4.42 13.50 12.45
N ALA A 27 -5.14 14.63 12.59
CA ALA A 27 -6.11 14.85 13.62
C ALA A 27 -7.30 13.88 13.50
N THR A 28 -7.85 13.72 12.32
CA THR A 28 -8.97 12.80 12.04
C THR A 28 -8.56 11.35 12.31
N ARG A 29 -7.34 10.96 11.94
CA ARG A 29 -6.78 9.64 12.24
C ARG A 29 -6.67 9.43 13.77
N GLY A 30 -6.16 10.41 14.51
CA GLY A 30 -6.09 10.35 15.96
C GLY A 30 -7.48 10.17 16.60
N ILE A 31 -8.47 10.94 16.15
CA ILE A 31 -9.86 10.82 16.62
C ILE A 31 -10.43 9.44 16.24
N ARG A 32 -10.24 8.98 15.02
CA ARG A 32 -10.72 7.68 14.55
C ARG A 32 -10.15 6.53 15.38
N ARG A 33 -8.84 6.55 15.70
CA ARG A 33 -8.22 5.56 16.58
C ARG A 33 -8.86 5.51 17.97
N LEU A 34 -9.18 6.67 18.52
CA LEU A 34 -9.79 6.78 19.85
C LEU A 34 -11.27 6.39 19.89
N THR A 35 -11.96 6.50 18.76
CA THR A 35 -13.43 6.32 18.66
C THR A 35 -13.79 5.11 17.80
N VAL A 36 -13.77 5.29 16.49
CA VAL A 36 -14.29 4.28 15.53
C VAL A 36 -13.51 2.97 15.58
N ASP A 37 -12.17 3.04 15.52
CA ASP A 37 -11.33 1.83 15.46
C ASP A 37 -11.39 1.04 16.78
N ARG A 38 -11.74 1.70 17.90
CA ARG A 38 -11.89 1.06 19.20
C ARG A 38 -13.26 0.40 19.40
N PHE A 39 -14.31 0.92 18.76
CA PHE A 39 -15.69 0.49 18.96
C PHE A 39 -16.32 -0.17 17.74
N SER A 40 -15.88 0.15 16.53
CA SER A 40 -16.31 -0.59 15.36
C SER A 40 -15.49 -1.86 15.26
N SER A 41 -16.17 -2.98 15.43
CA SER A 41 -15.55 -4.24 15.02
C SER A 41 -15.22 -4.12 13.52
N GLN A 42 -13.95 -4.20 13.16
CA GLN A 42 -13.51 -4.41 11.76
C GLN A 42 -14.06 -5.73 11.17
N GLN A 43 -14.95 -6.38 11.90
CA GLN A 43 -15.59 -7.65 11.58
C GLN A 43 -16.41 -7.62 10.30
N ALA A 44 -16.94 -6.46 9.88
CA ALA A 44 -17.70 -6.39 8.63
C ALA A 44 -16.82 -6.60 7.38
N VAL A 45 -15.57 -6.17 7.44
CA VAL A 45 -14.59 -6.37 6.34
C VAL A 45 -13.90 -7.73 6.45
N LYS A 46 -13.72 -8.22 7.68
CA LYS A 46 -13.10 -9.53 7.99
C LYS A 46 -14.13 -10.68 8.03
N LYS A 47 -15.19 -10.62 7.22
CA LYS A 47 -16.08 -11.76 7.04
C LYS A 47 -15.25 -12.97 6.60
N PRO A 48 -15.42 -14.15 7.22
CA PRO A 48 -14.73 -15.36 6.79
C PRO A 48 -15.26 -15.79 5.42
N TRP A 49 -14.59 -15.34 4.37
CA TRP A 49 -14.85 -15.78 3.00
C TRP A 49 -14.30 -17.19 2.80
N THR A 50 -14.96 -17.97 1.98
CA THR A 50 -14.60 -19.35 1.64
C THR A 50 -14.28 -19.47 0.15
N GLU A 51 -13.74 -20.60 -0.27
CA GLU A 51 -13.44 -20.85 -1.69
C GLU A 51 -14.69 -20.78 -2.59
N LYS A 52 -15.88 -21.06 -2.02
CA LYS A 52 -17.16 -20.94 -2.73
C LYS A 52 -17.55 -19.50 -3.07
N ASP A 53 -16.98 -18.54 -2.33
CA ASP A 53 -17.25 -17.12 -2.48
C ASP A 53 -16.30 -16.46 -3.49
N ILE A 54 -15.25 -17.17 -3.95
CA ILE A 54 -14.28 -16.64 -4.91
C ILE A 54 -15.00 -16.19 -6.18
N SER A 55 -14.76 -14.93 -6.55
CA SER A 55 -15.39 -14.33 -7.72
C SER A 55 -14.93 -15.01 -9.01
N LYS A 56 -15.88 -15.43 -9.84
CA LYS A 56 -15.60 -15.98 -11.18
C LYS A 56 -14.88 -14.98 -12.08
N PHE A 57 -15.11 -13.70 -11.84
CA PHE A 57 -14.49 -12.60 -12.54
C PHE A 57 -13.97 -11.56 -11.53
N HIS A 58 -12.77 -11.04 -11.76
CA HIS A 58 -12.15 -10.01 -10.95
C HIS A 58 -11.58 -8.92 -11.86
N TRP A 59 -12.10 -7.73 -11.77
CA TRP A 59 -11.63 -6.59 -12.53
C TRP A 59 -10.16 -6.30 -12.26
N VAL A 60 -9.46 -5.85 -13.27
CA VAL A 60 -8.06 -5.45 -13.18
C VAL A 60 -7.93 -4.02 -13.67
N ASN A 61 -7.59 -3.13 -12.77
CA ASN A 61 -7.21 -1.77 -13.12
C ASN A 61 -5.72 -1.72 -13.44
N THR A 62 -5.35 -0.85 -14.34
CA THR A 62 -3.99 -0.64 -14.82
C THR A 62 -3.41 -1.86 -15.55
N ARG A 63 -2.67 -1.61 -16.59
CA ARG A 63 -1.94 -2.64 -17.34
C ARG A 63 -0.59 -2.93 -16.67
N THR A 64 -0.02 -4.06 -17.01
CA THR A 64 1.37 -4.41 -16.67
C THR A 64 2.30 -3.32 -17.21
N PRO A 65 3.33 -2.89 -16.45
CA PRO A 65 4.28 -1.89 -16.90
C PRO A 65 4.88 -2.26 -18.26
N SER A 66 4.87 -1.33 -19.19
CA SER A 66 5.50 -1.55 -20.51
C SER A 66 7.02 -1.43 -20.41
N ARG A 67 7.73 -1.83 -21.48
CA ARG A 67 9.20 -1.66 -21.53
C ARG A 67 9.62 -0.19 -21.48
N GLU A 68 8.81 0.71 -21.98
CA GLU A 68 9.08 2.15 -21.92
C GLU A 68 8.89 2.72 -20.50
N GLU A 69 7.91 2.19 -19.76
CA GLU A 69 7.62 2.61 -18.38
C GLU A 69 8.61 2.00 -17.39
N SER A 70 8.97 0.74 -17.55
CA SER A 70 9.89 0.02 -16.66
C SER A 70 10.63 -1.08 -17.43
N PRO A 71 11.78 -0.76 -18.06
CA PRO A 71 12.62 -1.77 -18.74
C PRO A 71 13.02 -2.91 -17.79
N GLU A 72 13.41 -2.54 -16.54
CA GLU A 72 13.79 -3.47 -15.48
C GLU A 72 12.69 -4.51 -15.20
N TYR A 73 11.44 -4.06 -15.05
CA TYR A 73 10.31 -4.97 -14.85
C TYR A 73 10.17 -5.97 -15.99
N GLN A 74 10.31 -5.51 -17.22
CA GLN A 74 10.16 -6.37 -18.40
C GLN A 74 11.30 -7.37 -18.55
N GLU A 75 12.52 -7.02 -18.13
CA GLU A 75 13.65 -7.94 -18.07
C GLU A 75 13.43 -9.03 -17.01
N LEU A 76 12.99 -8.64 -15.83
CA LEU A 76 12.64 -9.57 -14.75
C LEU A 76 11.46 -10.49 -15.15
N ALA A 77 10.45 -9.94 -15.80
CA ALA A 77 9.29 -10.72 -16.24
C ALA A 77 9.64 -11.73 -17.37
N ALA A 78 10.63 -11.42 -18.21
CA ALA A 78 11.07 -12.29 -19.29
C ALA A 78 11.77 -13.57 -18.79
N ASN A 79 12.29 -13.57 -17.56
CA ASN A 79 12.89 -14.75 -16.90
C ASN A 79 12.08 -15.25 -15.68
N ASP A 80 10.75 -15.04 -15.68
CA ASP A 80 9.85 -15.45 -14.62
C ASP A 80 10.27 -14.92 -13.23
N PHE A 81 10.85 -13.72 -13.20
CA PHE A 81 11.33 -13.04 -11.99
C PHE A 81 12.41 -13.82 -11.22
N ALA A 82 13.20 -14.67 -11.89
CA ALA A 82 14.26 -15.46 -11.24
C ALA A 82 15.31 -14.57 -10.56
N ASP A 83 15.64 -13.44 -11.18
CA ASP A 83 16.61 -12.46 -10.67
C ASP A 83 15.97 -11.34 -9.82
N PHE A 84 14.67 -11.42 -9.57
CA PHE A 84 13.99 -10.43 -8.76
C PHE A 84 14.52 -10.39 -7.33
N ARG A 85 14.71 -9.18 -6.83
CA ARG A 85 15.02 -8.93 -5.42
C ARG A 85 14.12 -7.82 -4.88
N LEU A 86 13.47 -8.11 -3.75
CA LEU A 86 12.72 -7.13 -2.99
C LEU A 86 13.68 -6.40 -2.06
N GLU A 87 13.84 -5.10 -2.24
CA GLU A 87 14.63 -4.26 -1.35
C GLU A 87 13.83 -3.89 -0.09
N VAL A 88 14.40 -4.13 1.09
CA VAL A 88 13.79 -3.78 2.38
C VAL A 88 14.75 -2.95 3.20
N GLY A 89 14.37 -1.72 3.54
CA GLY A 89 15.28 -0.79 4.20
C GLY A 89 14.60 0.40 4.88
N GLY A 90 15.32 1.53 4.92
CA GLY A 90 14.91 2.73 5.64
C GLY A 90 15.27 2.65 7.11
N MET A 91 14.34 2.98 8.00
CA MET A 91 14.54 3.06 9.45
C MET A 91 14.58 1.68 10.12
N VAL A 92 15.55 0.85 9.70
CA VAL A 92 15.83 -0.49 10.23
C VAL A 92 17.33 -0.67 10.46
N SER A 93 17.72 -1.55 11.39
CA SER A 93 19.12 -1.74 11.75
C SER A 93 19.92 -2.61 10.77
N ALA A 94 19.25 -3.44 9.96
CA ALA A 94 19.89 -4.39 9.03
C ALA A 94 19.13 -4.44 7.69
N PRO A 95 19.22 -3.40 6.83
CA PRO A 95 18.61 -3.43 5.51
C PRO A 95 19.07 -4.66 4.71
N ALA A 96 18.15 -5.27 3.96
CA ALA A 96 18.42 -6.49 3.21
C ALA A 96 17.59 -6.55 1.93
N SER A 97 17.99 -7.43 1.01
CA SER A 97 17.21 -7.73 -0.18
C SER A 97 16.90 -9.23 -0.26
N PHE A 98 15.72 -9.57 -0.78
CA PHE A 98 15.20 -10.94 -0.76
C PHE A 98 14.74 -11.36 -2.15
N SER A 99 15.18 -12.52 -2.62
CA SER A 99 14.58 -13.20 -3.77
C SER A 99 13.18 -13.75 -3.42
N LEU A 100 12.39 -14.09 -4.43
CA LEU A 100 11.10 -14.76 -4.21
C LEU A 100 11.23 -16.09 -3.47
N ALA A 101 12.32 -16.82 -3.71
CA ALA A 101 12.59 -18.11 -3.04
C ALA A 101 12.85 -17.89 -1.54
N GLU A 102 13.67 -16.89 -1.20
CA GLU A 102 13.95 -16.52 0.19
C GLU A 102 12.69 -16.07 0.93
N LEU A 103 11.86 -15.22 0.29
CA LEU A 103 10.58 -14.79 0.87
C LEU A 103 9.65 -15.97 1.17
N LYS A 104 9.53 -16.92 0.24
CA LYS A 104 8.72 -18.14 0.41
C LYS A 104 9.26 -19.05 1.52
N ALA A 105 10.57 -19.05 1.77
CA ALA A 105 11.20 -19.83 2.81
C ALA A 105 11.02 -19.26 4.24
N ILE A 106 10.81 -17.93 4.38
CA ILE A 106 10.58 -17.29 5.69
C ILE A 106 9.23 -17.71 6.25
N ALA A 107 8.16 -17.46 5.54
CA ALA A 107 6.79 -17.79 5.93
C ALA A 107 5.84 -17.72 4.74
N SER A 108 4.73 -18.43 4.81
CA SER A 108 3.65 -18.36 3.84
C SER A 108 2.30 -18.34 4.52
N GLN A 109 1.43 -17.43 4.10
CA GLN A 109 0.05 -17.35 4.55
C GLN A 109 -0.88 -17.27 3.34
N SER A 110 -2.03 -17.95 3.44
CA SER A 110 -3.13 -17.80 2.47
C SER A 110 -4.36 -17.22 3.15
N GLN A 111 -5.02 -16.30 2.47
CA GLN A 111 -6.25 -15.65 2.94
C GLN A 111 -7.22 -15.44 1.80
N ILE A 112 -8.52 -15.67 2.05
CA ILE A 112 -9.59 -15.38 1.10
C ILE A 112 -10.23 -14.08 1.53
N THR A 113 -10.14 -13.06 0.71
CA THR A 113 -10.51 -11.69 1.09
C THR A 113 -11.21 -10.97 -0.04
N MET A 114 -12.00 -9.96 0.33
CA MET A 114 -12.70 -9.10 -0.60
C MET A 114 -11.86 -7.87 -0.91
N HIS A 115 -11.58 -7.66 -2.19
CA HIS A 115 -10.99 -6.43 -2.69
C HIS A 115 -12.09 -5.41 -2.97
N THR A 116 -12.03 -4.26 -2.33
CA THR A 116 -12.95 -3.15 -2.56
C THR A 116 -12.27 -2.05 -3.35
N CYS A 117 -12.72 -1.83 -4.57
CA CYS A 117 -12.22 -0.74 -5.39
C CYS A 117 -13.05 0.52 -5.17
N MET A 118 -12.39 1.68 -5.11
CA MET A 118 -13.05 2.98 -5.02
C MET A 118 -13.93 3.33 -6.24
N GLN A 119 -13.79 2.59 -7.35
CA GLN A 119 -14.66 2.71 -8.52
C GLN A 119 -16.01 1.98 -8.34
N GLY A 120 -16.30 1.42 -7.15
CA GLY A 120 -17.58 0.82 -6.81
C GLY A 120 -17.72 -0.66 -7.14
N TRP A 121 -16.64 -1.36 -7.52
CA TRP A 121 -16.67 -2.80 -7.71
C TRP A 121 -15.88 -3.54 -6.63
N THR A 122 -16.23 -4.79 -6.42
CA THR A 122 -15.58 -5.71 -5.49
C THR A 122 -15.20 -7.00 -6.18
N GLY A 123 -14.23 -7.72 -5.61
CA GLY A 123 -13.86 -9.06 -6.06
C GLY A 123 -13.24 -9.85 -4.92
N ILE A 124 -13.63 -11.11 -4.79
CA ILE A 124 -13.11 -12.03 -3.77
C ILE A 124 -12.10 -12.95 -4.42
N ALA A 125 -10.95 -13.12 -3.79
CA ALA A 125 -9.91 -14.04 -4.24
C ALA A 125 -9.12 -14.59 -3.06
N LYS A 126 -8.49 -15.73 -3.27
CA LYS A 126 -7.50 -16.31 -2.36
C LYS A 126 -6.13 -15.75 -2.71
N TRP A 127 -5.46 -15.17 -1.72
CA TRP A 127 -4.13 -14.58 -1.87
C TRP A 127 -3.15 -15.35 -1.02
N THR A 128 -1.99 -15.66 -1.58
CA THR A 128 -0.90 -16.35 -0.88
C THR A 128 0.35 -15.49 -0.91
N GLY A 129 0.97 -15.28 0.24
CA GLY A 129 2.13 -14.41 0.37
C GLY A 129 2.79 -14.45 1.74
N ILE A 130 3.72 -13.54 1.98
CA ILE A 130 4.37 -13.33 3.29
C ILE A 130 3.69 -12.17 4.01
N ARG A 131 3.47 -12.30 5.32
CA ARG A 131 3.05 -11.14 6.14
C ARG A 131 4.16 -10.11 6.19
N VAL A 132 3.79 -8.84 6.04
CA VAL A 132 4.76 -7.74 6.10
C VAL A 132 5.53 -7.75 7.43
N ARG A 133 4.87 -8.06 8.53
CA ARG A 133 5.55 -8.17 9.84
C ARG A 133 6.63 -9.27 9.89
N ASP A 134 6.40 -10.42 9.22
CA ASP A 134 7.37 -11.51 9.20
C ASP A 134 8.58 -11.16 8.31
N LEU A 135 8.33 -10.42 7.23
CA LEU A 135 9.37 -9.82 6.41
C LEU A 135 10.21 -8.81 7.22
N LEU A 136 9.55 -7.87 7.90
CA LEU A 136 10.22 -6.83 8.68
C LEU A 136 11.02 -7.40 9.87
N ALA A 137 10.64 -8.55 10.38
CA ALA A 137 11.42 -9.25 11.41
C ALA A 137 12.79 -9.73 10.90
N GLN A 138 13.02 -9.78 9.58
CA GLN A 138 14.31 -10.21 8.99
C GLN A 138 15.32 -9.06 8.86
N VAL A 139 14.90 -7.82 9.03
CA VAL A 139 15.74 -6.62 8.80
C VAL A 139 16.20 -5.95 10.10
N GLY A 140 16.22 -6.72 11.18
CA GLY A 140 16.71 -6.29 12.50
C GLY A 140 15.70 -5.44 13.26
N GLN A 141 16.21 -4.52 14.06
CA GLN A 141 15.36 -3.66 14.88
C GLN A 141 14.79 -2.51 14.03
N ILE A 142 13.51 -2.28 14.17
CA ILE A 142 12.84 -1.09 13.63
C ILE A 142 13.15 0.08 14.56
N ASP A 143 13.57 1.21 13.99
CA ASP A 143 13.79 2.44 14.73
C ASP A 143 12.48 2.86 15.41
N PRO A 144 12.49 3.21 16.71
CA PRO A 144 11.29 3.64 17.44
C PRO A 144 10.58 4.87 16.84
N GLU A 145 11.29 5.69 16.06
CA GLU A 145 10.70 6.84 15.38
C GLU A 145 10.04 6.48 14.04
N ALA A 146 10.21 5.24 13.54
CA ALA A 146 9.54 4.79 12.34
C ALA A 146 8.02 4.69 12.56
N GLY A 147 7.26 5.49 11.85
CA GLY A 147 5.80 5.54 11.98
C GLY A 147 5.06 4.97 10.77
N TRP A 148 5.76 4.78 9.66
CA TRP A 148 5.16 4.42 8.37
C TRP A 148 6.03 3.46 7.58
N VAL A 149 5.36 2.72 6.68
CA VAL A 149 6.00 1.84 5.70
C VAL A 149 5.58 2.30 4.31
N MET A 150 6.56 2.69 3.50
CA MET A 150 6.38 2.99 2.09
C MET A 150 6.62 1.73 1.26
N PHE A 151 5.71 1.46 0.35
CA PHE A 151 5.82 0.44 -0.67
C PHE A 151 5.94 1.12 -2.03
N GLU A 152 6.94 0.79 -2.81
CA GLU A 152 7.16 1.33 -4.14
C GLU A 152 7.01 0.23 -5.20
N SER A 153 6.52 0.61 -6.37
CA SER A 153 6.19 -0.26 -7.48
C SER A 153 7.17 -0.10 -8.64
N PHE A 154 7.34 -1.14 -9.46
CA PHE A 154 7.89 -1.00 -10.82
C PHE A 154 6.93 -0.25 -11.75
N GLY A 155 5.63 -0.22 -11.45
CA GLY A 155 4.64 0.51 -12.22
C GLY A 155 4.73 2.00 -11.99
N MET A 156 4.60 2.76 -13.07
CA MET A 156 4.69 4.21 -13.01
C MET A 156 3.36 4.85 -12.66
N ALA A 157 3.42 5.97 -11.95
CA ALA A 157 2.28 6.81 -11.72
C ALA A 157 1.85 7.43 -13.06
N GLN A 158 0.66 7.11 -13.50
CA GLN A 158 0.03 7.87 -14.58
C GLN A 158 -0.52 9.16 -13.98
N HIS A 159 0.27 10.22 -14.00
CA HIS A 159 -0.23 11.54 -13.65
C HIS A 159 -1.26 11.97 -14.71
N MET A 160 -2.48 12.11 -14.28
CA MET A 160 -3.55 12.63 -15.13
C MET A 160 -3.31 14.13 -15.36
N HIS A 161 -2.65 14.47 -16.47
CA HIS A 161 -2.66 15.79 -17.10
C HIS A 161 -2.05 17.00 -16.37
N ASP A 162 -1.21 16.81 -15.36
CA ASP A 162 -0.62 17.95 -14.63
C ASP A 162 0.83 18.30 -15.02
N GLY A 163 1.39 17.59 -16.02
CA GLY A 163 2.74 17.86 -16.54
C GLY A 163 3.88 17.48 -15.60
N ARG A 164 3.60 16.77 -14.51
CA ARG A 164 4.64 16.29 -13.58
C ARG A 164 5.44 15.15 -14.22
N PRO A 165 6.71 14.97 -13.79
CA PRO A 165 7.50 13.80 -14.19
C PRO A 165 6.79 12.50 -13.87
N VAL A 166 6.97 11.51 -14.72
CA VAL A 166 6.48 10.16 -14.45
C VAL A 166 7.36 9.53 -13.38
N GLU A 167 6.78 9.22 -12.24
CA GLU A 167 7.46 8.65 -11.07
C GLU A 167 6.95 7.24 -10.76
N PRO A 168 7.72 6.39 -10.06
CA PRO A 168 7.22 5.11 -9.60
C PRO A 168 5.97 5.28 -8.72
N TYR A 169 4.98 4.41 -8.93
CA TYR A 169 3.80 4.39 -8.08
C TYR A 169 4.18 3.93 -6.67
N TYR A 170 3.76 4.67 -5.65
CA TYR A 170 4.02 4.31 -4.27
C TYR A 170 2.77 4.45 -3.40
N THR A 171 2.80 3.83 -2.23
CA THR A 171 1.81 4.00 -1.16
C THR A 171 2.48 3.89 0.20
N CYS A 172 1.99 4.66 1.17
CA CYS A 172 2.41 4.55 2.55
C CYS A 172 1.29 3.94 3.39
N LEU A 173 1.64 3.00 4.25
CA LEU A 173 0.77 2.51 5.32
C LEU A 173 1.33 2.94 6.68
N PRO A 174 0.47 3.28 7.65
CA PRO A 174 0.90 3.37 9.05
C PRO A 174 1.57 2.06 9.47
N LEU A 175 2.60 2.15 10.30
CA LEU A 175 3.35 0.96 10.73
C LEU A 175 2.45 -0.08 11.41
N ASP A 176 1.52 0.35 12.26
CA ASP A 176 0.54 -0.53 12.91
C ASP A 176 -0.31 -1.31 11.91
N MET A 177 -0.75 -0.65 10.81
CA MET A 177 -1.51 -1.30 9.75
C MET A 177 -0.64 -2.24 8.91
N ALA A 178 0.61 -1.86 8.64
CA ALA A 178 1.55 -2.73 7.94
C ALA A 178 1.86 -4.01 8.71
N LEU A 179 1.78 -3.97 10.05
CA LEU A 179 2.01 -5.11 10.94
C LEU A 179 0.76 -5.95 11.23
N GLU A 180 -0.41 -5.60 10.67
CA GLU A 180 -1.63 -6.43 10.81
C GLU A 180 -1.43 -7.83 10.19
N ASP A 181 -2.11 -8.83 10.77
CA ASP A 181 -1.98 -10.24 10.37
C ASP A 181 -2.37 -10.50 8.91
N ASP A 182 -3.25 -9.71 8.36
CA ASP A 182 -3.78 -9.81 7.02
C ASP A 182 -3.12 -8.84 6.02
N THR A 183 -2.10 -8.08 6.46
CA THR A 183 -1.25 -7.29 5.56
C THR A 183 -0.12 -8.15 5.03
N ILE A 184 -0.20 -8.54 3.76
CA ILE A 184 0.74 -9.44 3.10
C ILE A 184 1.31 -8.88 1.79
N LEU A 185 2.51 -9.33 1.42
CA LEU A 185 3.01 -9.25 0.06
C LEU A 185 2.70 -10.57 -0.64
N ALA A 186 1.70 -10.56 -1.50
CA ALA A 186 1.20 -11.73 -2.18
C ALA A 186 2.03 -12.03 -3.45
N TRP A 187 2.38 -13.30 -3.64
CA TRP A 187 3.00 -13.88 -4.85
C TRP A 187 2.11 -14.90 -5.56
N GLY A 188 0.97 -15.23 -4.96
CA GLY A 188 0.00 -16.19 -5.49
C GLY A 188 -1.43 -15.68 -5.39
N ARG A 189 -2.28 -16.15 -6.31
CA ARG A 189 -3.72 -15.87 -6.35
C ARG A 189 -4.50 -17.07 -6.83
N ASN A 190 -5.53 -17.51 -6.06
CA ASN A 190 -6.37 -18.67 -6.36
C ASN A 190 -5.55 -19.95 -6.63
N ASP A 191 -4.57 -20.20 -5.77
CA ASP A 191 -3.64 -21.33 -5.83
C ASP A 191 -2.67 -21.37 -7.04
N GLU A 192 -2.65 -20.31 -7.85
CA GLU A 192 -1.75 -20.14 -8.99
C GLU A 192 -0.71 -19.05 -8.70
N PRO A 193 0.45 -19.08 -9.37
CA PRO A 193 1.38 -17.95 -9.34
C PRO A 193 0.70 -16.65 -9.74
N LEU A 194 1.08 -15.56 -9.10
CA LEU A 194 0.52 -14.26 -9.42
C LEU A 194 0.89 -13.84 -10.84
N SER A 195 -0.09 -13.54 -11.68
CA SER A 195 0.19 -13.07 -13.04
C SER A 195 0.61 -11.59 -13.05
N GLY A 196 1.28 -11.16 -14.11
CA GLY A 196 1.69 -9.76 -14.30
C GLY A 196 0.52 -8.78 -14.18
N MET A 197 -0.65 -9.11 -14.72
CA MET A 197 -1.86 -8.27 -14.60
C MET A 197 -2.31 -8.08 -13.16
N PHE A 198 -2.17 -9.10 -12.32
CA PHE A 198 -2.54 -9.05 -10.92
C PHE A 198 -1.41 -8.53 -10.01
N GLY A 199 -0.20 -8.29 -10.55
CA GLY A 199 0.86 -7.60 -9.83
C GLY A 199 2.10 -8.45 -9.54
N ALA A 200 2.38 -9.53 -10.31
CA ALA A 200 3.64 -10.26 -10.16
C ALA A 200 4.85 -9.30 -10.28
N PRO A 201 5.95 -9.56 -9.53
CA PRO A 201 6.21 -10.69 -8.66
C PRO A 201 5.50 -10.60 -7.30
N LEU A 202 5.23 -9.38 -6.79
CA LEU A 202 4.63 -9.15 -5.48
C LEU A 202 3.54 -8.07 -5.56
N ARG A 203 2.46 -8.31 -4.83
CA ARG A 203 1.37 -7.35 -4.66
C ARG A 203 1.07 -7.13 -3.18
N LEU A 204 0.95 -5.87 -2.77
CA LEU A 204 0.50 -5.54 -1.42
C LEU A 204 -1.00 -5.86 -1.27
N ARG A 205 -1.33 -6.52 -0.18
CA ARG A 205 -2.68 -6.72 0.31
C ARG A 205 -2.78 -6.16 1.72
N CYS A 206 -3.71 -5.23 1.94
CA CYS A 206 -4.04 -4.62 3.22
C CYS A 206 -5.56 -4.52 3.28
N GLU A 207 -6.20 -5.54 3.82
CA GLU A 207 -7.60 -5.89 3.54
C GLU A 207 -8.60 -4.88 4.09
N THR A 208 -8.21 -4.09 5.07
CA THR A 208 -9.02 -3.01 5.65
C THR A 208 -8.94 -1.70 4.85
N SER A 209 -8.30 -1.70 3.67
CA SER A 209 -8.11 -0.53 2.83
C SER A 209 -8.73 -0.66 1.45
N HIS A 210 -9.02 0.47 0.84
CA HIS A 210 -9.39 0.53 -0.57
C HIS A 210 -8.26 0.03 -1.49
N GLY A 211 -8.65 -0.52 -2.63
CA GLY A 211 -7.76 -1.17 -3.58
C GLY A 211 -6.61 -0.32 -4.11
N TYR A 212 -6.69 1.01 -4.07
CA TYR A 212 -5.59 1.86 -4.51
C TYR A 212 -4.37 1.82 -3.56
N LYS A 213 -4.57 1.42 -2.29
CA LYS A 213 -3.47 1.13 -1.35
C LYS A 213 -2.80 -0.21 -1.64
N MET A 214 -3.49 -1.13 -2.30
CA MET A 214 -3.01 -2.49 -2.60
C MET A 214 -2.19 -2.50 -3.89
N ILE A 215 -1.01 -1.87 -3.86
CA ILE A 215 -0.18 -1.69 -5.05
C ILE A 215 0.31 -3.01 -5.64
N LYS A 216 0.50 -3.00 -6.96
CA LYS A 216 1.02 -4.11 -7.77
C LYS A 216 2.49 -3.89 -8.08
N TRP A 217 3.19 -4.98 -8.44
CA TRP A 217 4.58 -4.93 -8.90
C TRP A 217 5.54 -4.31 -7.88
N VAL A 218 5.38 -4.69 -6.61
CA VAL A 218 6.18 -4.13 -5.50
C VAL A 218 7.65 -4.46 -5.70
N ARG A 219 8.51 -3.42 -5.66
CA ARG A 219 9.96 -3.51 -5.81
C ARG A 219 10.70 -3.24 -4.50
N SER A 220 10.14 -2.39 -3.63
CA SER A 220 10.78 -2.04 -2.37
C SER A 220 9.78 -1.80 -1.23
N VAL A 221 10.29 -1.98 -0.01
CA VAL A 221 9.61 -1.70 1.26
C VAL A 221 10.54 -0.85 2.11
N THR A 222 10.16 0.38 2.41
CA THR A 222 11.01 1.33 3.13
C THR A 222 10.30 1.87 4.37
N LEU A 223 10.91 1.69 5.53
CA LEU A 223 10.40 2.29 6.76
C LEU A 223 10.82 3.76 6.83
N ILE A 224 9.86 4.61 7.12
CA ILE A 224 10.04 6.08 7.19
C ILE A 224 9.41 6.61 8.48
N ARG A 225 9.84 7.78 8.92
CA ARG A 225 9.27 8.42 10.11
C ARG A 225 7.84 8.85 9.85
N HIS A 226 7.61 9.55 8.75
CA HIS A 226 6.29 10.08 8.41
C HIS A 226 6.07 10.10 6.90
N TYR A 227 4.83 9.84 6.46
CA TYR A 227 4.47 9.81 5.04
C TYR A 227 4.72 11.14 4.30
N SER A 228 4.82 12.25 5.04
CA SER A 228 5.08 13.57 4.43
C SER A 228 6.53 13.76 3.97
N GLU A 229 7.40 12.79 4.22
CA GLU A 229 8.80 12.83 3.78
C GLU A 229 8.98 12.35 2.33
N VAL A 230 7.93 11.79 1.72
CA VAL A 230 8.00 11.16 0.40
C VAL A 230 6.95 11.72 -0.56
N GLY A 231 7.27 11.75 -1.85
CA GLY A 231 6.43 12.29 -2.90
C GLY A 231 6.02 13.74 -2.62
N ASP A 232 4.78 14.07 -2.88
CA ASP A 232 4.20 15.39 -2.54
C ASP A 232 3.78 15.48 -1.05
N GLY A 233 4.08 14.45 -0.27
CA GLY A 233 3.83 14.44 1.17
C GLY A 233 2.40 14.17 1.57
N MET A 234 1.62 13.50 0.74
CA MET A 234 0.22 13.18 1.03
C MET A 234 0.00 11.69 1.34
N GLY A 235 1.05 10.83 1.25
CA GLY A 235 1.02 9.44 1.70
C GLY A 235 0.85 8.40 0.61
N GLY A 236 0.92 8.79 -0.64
CA GLY A 236 0.91 7.91 -1.80
C GLY A 236 0.59 8.63 -3.09
N THR A 237 0.89 8.01 -4.21
CA THR A 237 0.66 8.59 -5.54
C THR A 237 -0.79 9.05 -5.76
N ARG A 238 -1.76 8.31 -5.23
CA ARG A 238 -3.17 8.70 -5.38
C ARG A 238 -3.55 9.86 -4.48
N GLU A 239 -3.05 9.88 -3.26
CA GLU A 239 -3.25 10.97 -2.32
C GLU A 239 -2.58 12.25 -2.82
N ASP A 240 -1.39 12.15 -3.41
CA ASP A 240 -0.70 13.27 -4.07
C ASP A 240 -1.50 13.81 -5.27
N SER A 241 -2.31 12.95 -5.90
CA SER A 241 -3.23 13.31 -6.98
C SER A 241 -4.61 13.80 -6.48
N GLY A 242 -4.78 14.03 -5.18
CA GLY A 242 -5.99 14.61 -4.59
C GLY A 242 -6.99 13.61 -3.99
N TYR A 243 -6.64 12.33 -3.86
CA TYR A 243 -7.43 11.40 -3.07
C TYR A 243 -7.32 11.75 -1.59
N GLN A 244 -8.44 11.80 -0.87
CA GLN A 244 -8.51 12.51 0.40
C GLN A 244 -8.28 11.66 1.65
N ASP A 245 -8.00 10.38 1.53
CA ASP A 245 -7.88 9.54 2.71
C ASP A 245 -6.59 8.72 2.72
N VAL A 246 -5.56 9.25 3.34
CA VAL A 246 -4.30 8.52 3.58
C VAL A 246 -4.51 7.23 4.37
N ASN A 247 -5.54 7.15 5.19
CA ASN A 247 -5.88 5.97 5.96
C ASN A 247 -6.74 4.97 5.20
N ALA A 248 -7.44 5.39 4.15
CA ALA A 248 -8.23 4.55 3.23
C ALA A 248 -8.94 3.32 3.83
N ARG A 249 -9.19 3.32 5.14
CA ARG A 249 -9.84 2.21 5.85
C ARG A 249 -11.33 2.15 5.51
N ILE A 250 -11.82 0.94 5.26
CA ILE A 250 -13.22 0.61 4.98
C ILE A 250 -13.80 -0.23 6.12
#